data_bb4b8ddc48e08ba56647105eb0f5aa6e
#
_entry.id   bb4b8ddc48e08ba56647105eb0f5aa6e
#
_cell.length_a   1.000
_cell.length_b   1.000
_cell.length_c   1.000
_cell.angle_alpha   90.00
_cell.angle_beta   90.00
_cell.angle_gamma   90.00
#
_symmetry.space_group_name_H-M   'P 1'
#
loop_
_entity.id
_entity.type
_entity.pdbx_description
1 polymer ?
#
loop_
_entity_poly.entity_id
_entity_poly.type
_entity_poly.pdbx_seq_one_letter_code
_entity_poly.pdbx_strand_id
1 'polypeptide(L)' 'MSEVVRKLLGKTVVVSLQLAGANPIKGILTSADDAYLVVEQLKGTRRVPVHIPLSSVLTFVEDYDEHH' A
#
# COMPACT_ATOMS: atom_id res chain seq x y z
N MET A 1 2.18 -13.85 7.62
CA MET A 1 1.40 -12.93 6.79
C MET A 1 -0.05 -13.38 6.75
N SER A 2 -0.96 -12.47 6.93
CA SER A 2 -2.37 -12.83 6.94
C SER A 2 -2.86 -13.13 5.53
N GLU A 3 -3.94 -13.89 5.47
CA GLU A 3 -4.53 -14.20 4.18
C GLU A 3 -5.07 -12.98 3.48
N VAL A 4 -5.57 -12.01 4.24
CA VAL A 4 -6.12 -10.79 3.66
C VAL A 4 -5.01 -10.03 2.93
N VAL A 5 -3.84 -9.93 3.53
CA VAL A 5 -2.73 -9.23 2.90
C VAL A 5 -2.28 -9.97 1.65
N ARG A 6 -2.23 -11.30 1.72
CA ARG A 6 -1.80 -12.08 0.55
C ARG A 6 -2.74 -11.91 -0.63
N LYS A 7 -4.04 -11.76 -0.36
CA LYS A 7 -5.00 -11.57 -1.42
C LYS A 7 -4.86 -10.22 -2.10
N LEU A 8 -4.23 -9.26 -1.44
CA LEU A 8 -4.05 -7.94 -2.00
C LEU A 8 -2.76 -7.77 -2.77
N LEU A 9 -1.88 -8.76 -2.76
CA LEU A 9 -0.65 -8.67 -3.53
C LEU A 9 -0.97 -8.53 -5.01
N GLY A 10 -0.32 -7.58 -5.65
CA GLY A 10 -0.55 -7.27 -7.06
C GLY A 10 -1.71 -6.33 -7.31
N LYS A 11 -2.44 -5.95 -6.27
CA LYS A 11 -3.59 -5.06 -6.42
C LYS A 11 -3.25 -3.66 -5.96
N THR A 12 -4.03 -2.70 -6.44
CA THR A 12 -3.86 -1.32 -5.98
C THR A 12 -4.47 -1.17 -4.60
N VAL A 13 -3.71 -0.59 -3.69
CA VAL A 13 -4.15 -0.39 -2.32
C VAL A 13 -3.95 1.06 -1.90
N VAL A 14 -4.69 1.48 -0.90
CA VAL A 14 -4.53 2.78 -0.27
C VAL A 14 -4.14 2.53 1.18
N VAL A 15 -3.00 3.05 1.59
CA VAL A 15 -2.47 2.85 2.94
C VAL A 15 -2.57 4.16 3.69
N SER A 16 -3.26 4.16 4.81
CA SER A 16 -3.35 5.32 5.68
C SER A 16 -2.37 5.15 6.83
N LEU A 17 -1.65 6.21 7.15
CA LEU A 17 -0.59 6.15 8.16
C LEU A 17 -1.05 6.73 9.49
N GLN A 18 -0.42 6.28 10.55
CA GLN A 18 -0.72 6.75 11.90
C GLN A 18 0.05 8.04 12.20
N LEU A 19 0.06 8.96 11.28
CA LEU A 19 0.78 10.19 11.45
C LEU A 19 -0.17 11.32 11.07
N ALA A 20 -0.43 12.22 11.99
CA ALA A 20 -1.37 13.31 11.78
C ALA A 20 -0.90 14.16 10.60
N GLY A 21 -1.79 14.43 9.67
CA GLY A 21 -1.48 15.24 8.51
C GLY A 21 -0.81 14.49 7.37
N ALA A 22 -0.50 13.21 7.54
CA ALA A 22 0.11 12.45 6.46
C ALA A 22 -0.93 12.12 5.41
N ASN A 23 -0.57 12.25 4.14
CA ASN A 23 -1.44 11.84 3.05
C ASN A 23 -1.41 10.34 2.89
N PRO A 24 -2.51 9.72 2.49
CA PRO A 24 -2.51 8.28 2.20
C PRO A 24 -1.57 7.96 1.06
N ILE A 25 -1.04 6.74 1.08
CA ILE A 25 -0.14 6.27 0.03
C ILE A 25 -0.93 5.29 -0.83
N LYS A 26 -1.00 5.57 -2.13
CA LYS A 26 -1.71 4.71 -3.05
C LYS A 26 -0.74 4.11 -4.05
N GLY A 27 -0.87 2.85 -4.31
CA GLY A 27 -0.02 2.16 -5.28
C GLY A 27 -0.30 0.68 -5.30
N ILE A 28 0.54 -0.06 -6.01
CA ILE A 28 0.37 -1.50 -6.14
C ILE A 28 1.15 -2.19 -5.03
N LEU A 29 0.48 -3.04 -4.26
CA LEU A 29 1.14 -3.79 -3.21
C LEU A 29 1.97 -4.90 -3.85
N THR A 30 3.27 -4.80 -3.77
CA THR A 30 4.15 -5.77 -4.40
C THR A 30 4.75 -6.77 -3.42
N SER A 31 4.78 -6.42 -2.16
CA SER A 31 5.38 -7.30 -1.16
C SER A 31 4.86 -6.94 0.22
N ALA A 32 4.80 -7.91 1.10
CA ALA A 32 4.42 -7.68 2.49
C ALA A 32 5.03 -8.79 3.34
N ASP A 33 5.55 -8.41 4.48
CA ASP A 33 6.07 -9.39 5.41
C ASP A 33 5.67 -8.96 6.83
N ASP A 34 6.35 -9.48 7.85
CA ASP A 34 5.97 -9.20 9.23
C ASP A 34 6.34 -7.79 9.67
N ALA A 35 7.15 -7.09 8.92
CA ALA A 35 7.67 -5.78 9.31
C ALA A 35 7.27 -4.66 8.36
N TYR A 36 7.18 -4.93 7.06
CA TYR A 36 6.98 -3.87 6.07
C TYR A 36 5.98 -4.26 5.00
N LEU A 37 5.29 -3.24 4.47
CA LEU A 37 4.59 -3.33 3.20
C LEU A 37 5.44 -2.61 2.16
N VAL A 38 5.46 -3.12 0.94
CA VAL A 38 6.12 -2.44 -0.17
C VAL A 38 5.07 -2.12 -1.22
N VAL A 39 4.89 -0.84 -1.48
CA VAL A 39 3.88 -0.35 -2.41
C VAL A 39 4.61 0.40 -3.51
N GLU A 40 4.39 0.01 -4.77
CA GLU A 40 4.99 0.70 -5.90
C GLU A 40 4.11 1.83 -6.36
N GLN A 41 4.65 3.03 -6.41
CA GLN A 41 3.94 4.20 -6.91
C GLN A 41 4.51 4.59 -8.26
N LEU A 42 3.66 5.13 -9.13
CA LEU A 42 4.13 5.69 -10.38
C LEU A 42 4.47 7.15 -10.17
N LYS A 43 5.69 7.52 -10.51
CA LYS A 43 6.13 8.90 -10.46
C LYS A 43 6.54 9.25 -11.89
N GLY A 44 5.61 9.81 -12.67
CA GLY A 44 5.81 9.99 -14.09
C GLY A 44 5.85 8.64 -14.77
N THR A 45 6.97 8.29 -15.41
CA THR A 45 7.11 7.00 -16.06
C THR A 45 7.90 6.01 -15.22
N ARG A 46 8.25 6.37 -13.99
CA ARG A 46 9.09 5.52 -13.14
C ARG A 46 8.23 4.86 -12.07
N ARG A 47 8.60 3.64 -11.70
CA ARG A 47 7.98 2.96 -10.58
C ARG A 47 8.89 3.09 -9.39
N VAL A 48 8.36 3.60 -8.30
CA VAL A 48 9.13 3.86 -7.10
C VAL A 48 8.58 2.99 -5.97
N PRO A 49 9.37 2.06 -5.43
CA PRO A 49 8.90 1.26 -4.30
C PRO A 49 8.96 2.08 -3.03
N VAL A 50 7.87 2.07 -2.28
CA VAL A 50 7.78 2.73 -0.99
C VAL A 50 7.69 1.66 0.07
N HIS A 51 8.62 1.64 1.01
CA HIS A 51 8.66 0.66 2.08
C HIS A 51 7.99 1.27 3.31
N ILE A 52 6.91 0.67 3.77
CA ILE A 52 6.10 1.23 4.84
C ILE A 52 6.15 0.29 6.04
N PRO A 53 6.72 0.72 7.17
CA PRO A 53 6.71 -0.13 8.37
C PRO A 53 5.28 -0.42 8.80
N LEU A 54 4.98 -1.66 9.12
CA LEU A 54 3.65 -2.03 9.56
C LEU A 54 3.24 -1.26 10.81
N SER A 55 4.19 -0.92 11.66
CA SER A 55 3.89 -0.16 12.86
C SER A 55 3.40 1.26 12.56
N SER A 56 3.60 1.74 11.34
CA SER A 56 3.14 3.06 10.93
C SER A 56 1.81 3.03 10.19
N VAL A 57 1.26 1.86 9.95
CA VAL A 57 0.03 1.72 9.18
C VAL A 57 -1.17 1.80 10.10
N LEU A 58 -2.10 2.69 9.79
CA LEU A 58 -3.36 2.76 10.49
C LEU A 58 -4.37 1.81 9.85
N THR A 59 -4.56 1.95 8.55
CA THR A 59 -5.41 1.04 7.78
C THR A 59 -4.84 0.89 6.38
N PHE A 60 -5.18 -0.20 5.71
CA PHE A 60 -4.97 -0.27 4.27
C PHE A 60 -6.12 -1.04 3.67
N VAL A 61 -6.53 -0.61 2.49
CA VAL A 61 -7.69 -1.20 1.82
C VAL A 61 -7.39 -1.33 0.34
N GLU A 62 -8.06 -2.25 -0.31
CA GLU A 62 -7.97 -2.35 -1.76
C GLU A 62 -8.70 -1.17 -2.38
N ASP A 63 -8.06 -0.55 -3.36
CA ASP A 63 -8.67 0.57 -4.06
C ASP A 63 -9.42 0.03 -5.27
N TYR A 64 -10.72 0.01 -5.20
CA TYR A 64 -11.53 -0.43 -6.31
C TYR A 64 -11.73 0.74 -7.23
N ASP A 65 -11.23 0.59 -8.45
CA ASP A 65 -11.41 1.61 -9.43
C ASP A 65 -12.77 1.47 -10.02
N GLU A 66 -13.65 2.37 -9.70
CA GLU A 66 -15.03 2.19 -9.97
C GLU A 66 -15.52 2.66 -11.27
N HIS A 67 -14.72 3.39 -12.01
CA HIS A 67 -15.24 3.92 -13.18
C HIS A 67 -14.97 3.08 -14.30
N HIS A 68 -15.31 2.09 -14.43
CA HIS A 68 -15.18 1.36 -15.64
C HIS A 68 -16.52 0.84 -16.11
#